data_148d7676932c3f58822cee98c162d3db
#
_entry.id   148d7676932c3f58822cee98c162d3db
#
_cell.length_a   1.000
_cell.length_b   1.000
_cell.length_c   1.000
_cell.angle_alpha   90.00
_cell.angle_beta   90.00
_cell.angle_gamma   90.00
#
_symmetry.space_group_name_H-M   'P 1'
#
loop_
_entity.id
_entity.type
_entity.pdbx_description
1 polymer ?
#
loop_
_entity_poly.entity_id
_entity_poly.type
_entity_poly.pdbx_seq_one_letter_code
_entity_poly.pdbx_strand_id
1 'polypeptide(L)' 'MKMWICRTEGNVLTLHQSQPRKVRMDNETEDYFWVSDIETQSFLSRNLFPEVTFENSPMEVELKLIEK' A
#
# COMPACT_ATOMS: atom_id res chain seq x y z
N MET A 1 -6.51 -14.95 -2.06
CA MET A 1 -5.83 -14.04 -2.98
C MET A 1 -4.91 -13.15 -2.19
N LYS A 2 -3.64 -13.16 -2.54
CA LYS A 2 -2.65 -12.33 -1.84
C LYS A 2 -2.65 -10.92 -2.38
N MET A 3 -2.62 -9.97 -1.47
CA MET A 3 -2.55 -8.54 -1.79
C MET A 3 -1.58 -7.87 -0.83
N TRP A 4 -1.27 -6.62 -1.09
CA TRP A 4 -0.36 -5.84 -0.24
C TRP A 4 -1.00 -4.52 0.10
N ILE A 5 -0.83 -4.11 1.36
CA ILE A 5 -1.30 -2.81 1.85
C ILE A 5 -0.07 -1.99 2.19
N CYS A 6 -0.06 -0.75 1.74
CA CYS A 6 1.03 0.18 1.99
C CYS A 6 0.50 1.50 2.54
N ARG A 7 1.31 2.12 3.40
CA ARG A 7 1.04 3.48 3.89
C ARG A 7 2.22 4.37 3.53
N THR A 8 1.92 5.55 2.98
CA THR A 8 2.96 6.55 2.67
C THR A 8 3.29 7.37 3.91
N GLU A 9 4.37 8.15 3.84
CA GLU A 9 4.71 9.10 4.90
C GLU A 9 3.61 10.14 5.11
N GLY A 10 2.88 10.47 4.04
CA GLY A 10 1.75 11.39 4.09
C GLY A 10 0.45 10.76 4.59
N ASN A 11 0.50 9.54 5.12
CA ASN A 11 -0.64 8.83 5.68
C ASN A 11 -1.70 8.46 4.64
N VAL A 12 -1.27 8.15 3.41
CA VAL A 12 -2.14 7.63 2.35
C VAL A 12 -2.03 6.11 2.35
N LEU A 13 -3.16 5.44 2.45
CA LEU A 13 -3.24 3.99 2.49
C LEU A 13 -3.68 3.46 1.13
N THR A 14 -2.92 2.50 0.59
CA THR A 14 -3.19 1.92 -0.72
C THR A 14 -3.17 0.41 -0.69
N LEU A 15 -3.97 -0.20 -1.56
CA LEU A 15 -4.09 -1.65 -1.72
C LEU A 15 -3.57 -2.03 -3.11
N HIS A 16 -2.69 -3.02 -3.18
CA HIS A 16 -2.05 -3.44 -4.42
C HIS A 16 -2.25 -4.94 -4.65
N GLN A 17 -2.42 -5.35 -5.90
CA GLN A 17 -2.56 -6.75 -6.27
C GLN A 17 -1.22 -7.47 -6.48
N SER A 18 -0.15 -6.73 -6.69
CA SER A 18 1.20 -7.28 -6.74
C SER A 18 2.08 -6.56 -5.72
N GLN A 19 3.22 -7.16 -5.38
CA GLN A 19 4.10 -6.59 -4.37
C GLN A 19 4.61 -5.23 -4.84
N PRO A 20 4.29 -4.14 -4.12
CA PRO A 20 4.75 -2.81 -4.50
C PRO A 20 6.18 -2.57 -4.04
N ARG A 21 6.83 -1.62 -4.70
CA ARG A 21 8.15 -1.14 -4.31
C ARG A 21 8.08 0.33 -3.98
N LYS A 22 8.98 0.77 -3.14
CA LYS A 22 9.09 2.17 -2.75
C LYS A 22 9.86 2.93 -3.84
N VAL A 23 9.26 3.98 -4.38
CA VAL A 23 9.86 4.81 -5.40
C VAL A 23 9.89 6.25 -4.90
N ARG A 24 11.01 6.92 -5.11
CA ARG A 24 11.16 8.32 -4.75
C ARG A 24 10.54 9.18 -5.84
N MET A 25 9.70 10.12 -5.44
CA MET A 25 8.99 10.98 -6.39
C MET A 25 9.91 11.94 -7.12
N ASP A 26 10.89 12.49 -6.43
CA ASP A 26 11.78 13.51 -6.93
C ASP A 26 13.12 13.41 -6.21
N ASN A 27 14.19 13.80 -6.89
CA ASN A 27 15.52 13.84 -6.30
C ASN A 27 15.67 14.94 -5.26
N GLU A 28 14.80 15.94 -5.26
CA GLU A 28 14.84 17.08 -4.35
C GLU A 28 13.94 16.93 -3.13
N THR A 29 13.00 15.99 -3.15
CA THR A 29 12.09 15.75 -2.04
C THR A 29 12.31 14.36 -1.47
N GLU A 30 11.95 14.17 -0.22
CA GLU A 30 12.01 12.87 0.44
C GLU A 30 10.67 12.13 0.37
N ASP A 31 9.81 12.55 -0.56
CA ASP A 31 8.51 11.93 -0.73
C ASP A 31 8.63 10.63 -1.50
N TYR A 32 8.11 9.57 -0.90
CA TYR A 32 8.10 8.25 -1.50
C TYR A 32 6.67 7.83 -1.78
N PHE A 33 6.51 7.02 -2.82
CA PHE A 33 5.23 6.39 -3.10
C PHE A 33 5.44 4.94 -3.47
N TRP A 34 4.36 4.16 -3.41
CA TRP A 34 4.40 2.72 -3.65
C TRP A 34 3.91 2.44 -5.07
N VAL A 35 4.71 1.70 -5.83
CA VAL A 35 4.41 1.34 -7.23
C VAL A 35 4.43 -0.17 -7.35
N SER A 36 3.43 -0.71 -8.01
CA SER A 36 3.36 -2.13 -8.33
C SER A 36 3.32 -2.32 -9.84
N ASP A 37 3.71 -3.52 -10.30
CA ASP A 37 3.78 -3.84 -11.72
C ASP A 37 2.41 -3.91 -12.38
N ILE A 38 1.37 -4.14 -11.59
CA ILE A 38 -0.01 -4.16 -12.06
C ILE A 38 -0.64 -2.84 -11.65
N GLU A 39 -1.16 -2.09 -12.63
CA GLU A 39 -1.78 -0.78 -12.39
C GLU A 39 -3.17 -0.90 -11.75
N THR A 40 -3.30 -1.70 -10.72
CA THR A 40 -4.55 -1.88 -9.98
C THR A 40 -4.33 -1.46 -8.55
N GLN A 41 -4.23 -0.17 -8.36
CA GLN A 41 -4.06 0.41 -7.04
C GLN A 41 -5.38 1.00 -6.58
N SER A 42 -5.79 0.65 -5.38
CA SER A 42 -6.99 1.20 -4.76
C SER A 42 -6.62 2.01 -3.54
N PHE A 43 -7.25 3.16 -3.37
CA PHE A 43 -7.06 3.98 -2.18
C PHE A 43 -8.04 3.52 -1.10
N LEU A 44 -7.54 3.41 0.12
CA LEU A 44 -8.33 3.04 1.28
C LEU A 44 -8.42 4.21 2.24
N SER A 45 -9.43 4.19 3.11
CA SER A 45 -9.51 5.19 4.16
C SER A 45 -8.29 5.09 5.06
N ARG A 46 -7.65 6.22 5.34
CA ARG A 46 -6.47 6.28 6.21
C ARG A 46 -6.73 5.80 7.63
N ASN A 47 -8.00 5.70 8.01
CA ASN A 47 -8.37 5.22 9.35
C ASN A 47 -8.44 3.70 9.43
N LEU A 48 -8.35 3.01 8.29
CA LEU A 48 -8.31 1.55 8.25
C LEU A 48 -6.90 1.06 8.54
N PHE A 49 -6.81 -0.11 9.12
CA PHE A 49 -5.53 -0.82 9.35
C PHE A 49 -4.46 0.07 9.99
N PRO A 50 -4.71 0.60 11.21
CA PRO A 50 -3.73 1.47 11.86
C PRO A 50 -2.39 0.80 12.14
N GLU A 51 -2.36 -0.54 12.15
CA GLU A 51 -1.13 -1.32 12.31
C GLU A 51 -0.21 -1.25 11.08
N VAL A 52 -0.72 -0.80 9.93
CA VAL A 52 0.10 -0.63 8.72
C VAL A 52 0.70 0.76 8.74
N THR A 53 2.03 0.84 8.80
CA THR A 53 2.78 2.10 8.85
C THR A 53 3.69 2.20 7.63
N PHE A 54 4.30 3.37 7.43
CA PHE A 54 5.28 3.54 6.36
C PHE A 54 6.47 2.62 6.57
N GLU A 55 6.90 2.45 7.82
CA GLU A 55 8.07 1.65 8.16
C GLU A 55 7.87 0.16 7.92
N ASN A 56 6.65 -0.35 8.13
CA ASN A 56 6.38 -1.77 7.94
C ASN A 56 5.73 -2.09 6.59
N SER A 57 5.53 -1.10 5.73
CA SER A 57 4.98 -1.32 4.39
C SER A 57 6.04 -1.91 3.45
N PRO A 58 5.66 -2.73 2.49
CA PRO A 58 4.31 -3.24 2.27
C PRO A 58 4.00 -4.42 3.19
N MET A 59 2.76 -4.54 3.61
CA MET A 59 2.30 -5.71 4.38
C MET A 59 1.48 -6.61 3.49
N GLU A 60 1.83 -7.89 3.47
CA GLU A 60 1.06 -8.90 2.73
C GLU A 60 -0.22 -9.22 3.50
N VAL A 61 -1.33 -9.23 2.77
CA VAL A 61 -2.63 -9.57 3.30
C VAL A 61 -3.30 -10.59 2.39
N GLU A 62 -4.27 -11.29 2.92
CA GLU A 62 -5.03 -12.26 2.13
C GLU A 62 -6.48 -11.79 2.03
N LEU A 63 -6.98 -11.72 0.79
CA LEU A 63 -8.37 -11.39 0.54
C LEU A 63 -9.15 -12.69 0.38
N LYS A 64 -10.19 -12.87 1.17
CA LYS A 64 -11.06 -14.02 1.12
C LYS A 64 -12.50 -13.61 0.94
N LEU A 65 -13.20 -14.35 0.10
CA LEU A 65 -14.63 -14.19 -0.03
C LEU A 65 -15.32 -14.91 1.14
N ILE A 66 -16.12 -14.17 1.89
CA ILE A 66 -16.89 -14.75 2.97
C ILE A 66 -18.31 -14.97 2.50
N GLU A 67 -18.71 -16.23 2.40
CA GLU A 67 -20.07 -16.59 2.07
C GLU A 67 -20.89 -16.74 3.36
N LYS A 68 -22.03 -16.08 3.38
CA LYS A 68 -22.98 -16.17 4.48
C LYS A 68 -24.22 -16.93 4.06
#